data_2745a83020ddb3454e569fa2dd8619fa
#
_entry.id   2745a83020ddb3454e569fa2dd8619fa
#
_cell.length_a   1.000
_cell.length_b   1.000
_cell.length_c   1.000
_cell.angle_alpha   90.00
_cell.angle_beta   90.00
_cell.angle_gamma   90.00
#
_symmetry.space_group_name_H-M   'P 1'
#
loop_
_entity.id
_entity.type
_entity.pdbx_description
1 polymer ?
#
loop_
_entity_poly.entity_id
_entity_poly.type
_entity_poly.pdbx_seq_one_letter_code
_entity_poly.pdbx_strand_id
1 'polypeptide(L)'
;MSIDWTLYLVTDPDLAGGRDNVVPIVQEAVRGGVTVVQLRDKEASYEQIERTARELLGVLGDVPLFINDRVEVAAKLGCHLHIGQDDMAFREAREKLGEGQLIGLSIGSNEELAAIADDARPDVIGIGPVHSTATKKNAPAGMGTAAAAALAHAARERGIESVAIGGIKTHNAHELAGSEFAGICVVSDIMAADDPAAAAA
;
A
#
# COMPACT_ATOMS: atom_id res chain seq x y z
N MET A 1 -17.41 -7.12 2.52
CA MET A 1 -17.30 -6.23 1.32
C MET A 1 -15.97 -6.54 0.66
N SER A 2 -15.93 -6.62 -0.68
CA SER A 2 -14.67 -6.69 -1.41
C SER A 2 -14.08 -5.28 -1.50
N ILE A 3 -12.78 -5.14 -1.25
CA ILE A 3 -12.08 -3.86 -1.45
C ILE A 3 -11.82 -3.65 -2.95
N ASP A 4 -11.99 -2.42 -3.40
CA ASP A 4 -11.54 -1.98 -4.73
C ASP A 4 -10.05 -1.60 -4.63
N TRP A 5 -9.17 -2.44 -5.19
CA TRP A 5 -7.72 -2.27 -5.17
C TRP A 5 -7.20 -1.42 -6.34
N THR A 6 -8.05 -0.89 -7.21
CA THR A 6 -7.66 -0.27 -8.49
C THR A 6 -6.55 0.76 -8.34
N LEU A 7 -6.68 1.71 -7.42
CA LEU A 7 -5.66 2.73 -7.17
C LEU A 7 -5.38 2.88 -5.67
N TYR A 8 -4.24 2.36 -5.27
CA TYR A 8 -3.77 2.33 -3.89
C TYR A 8 -2.70 3.42 -3.66
N LEU A 9 -3.02 4.45 -2.89
CA LEU A 9 -2.07 5.51 -2.53
C LEU A 9 -1.32 5.16 -1.25
N VAL A 10 0.02 5.20 -1.28
CA VAL A 10 0.85 5.18 -0.06
C VAL A 10 1.40 6.57 0.20
N THR A 11 1.23 7.09 1.42
CA THR A 11 1.69 8.42 1.78
C THR A 11 3.22 8.47 1.99
N ASP A 12 3.79 9.63 1.74
CA ASP A 12 5.18 9.97 2.03
C ASP A 12 5.26 11.46 2.40
N PRO A 13 5.53 11.80 3.68
CA PRO A 13 5.56 13.18 4.13
C PRO A 13 6.66 14.04 3.50
N ASP A 14 7.79 13.44 3.12
CA ASP A 14 8.89 14.17 2.49
C ASP A 14 8.46 14.63 1.08
N LEU A 15 7.78 13.74 0.34
CA LEU A 15 7.23 14.05 -0.98
C LEU A 15 6.06 15.03 -0.91
N ALA A 16 5.29 14.99 0.17
CA ALA A 16 4.21 15.96 0.44
C ALA A 16 4.71 17.36 0.79
N GLY A 17 6.02 17.56 0.98
CA GLY A 17 6.57 18.81 1.48
C GLY A 17 6.28 19.06 2.97
N GLY A 18 5.97 18.01 3.73
CA GLY A 18 5.73 18.05 5.18
C GLY A 18 4.50 17.23 5.61
N ARG A 19 4.49 16.84 6.90
CA ARG A 19 3.39 16.04 7.49
C ARG A 19 2.03 16.70 7.40
N ASP A 20 1.98 18.03 7.56
CA ASP A 20 0.74 18.81 7.56
C ASP A 20 0.05 18.81 6.19
N ASN A 21 0.79 18.52 5.12
CA ASN A 21 0.24 18.44 3.76
C ASN A 21 -0.32 17.05 3.41
N VAL A 22 -0.04 16.02 4.21
CA VAL A 22 -0.46 14.64 3.89
C VAL A 22 -1.97 14.52 3.78
N VAL A 23 -2.72 15.00 4.77
CA VAL A 23 -4.18 14.90 4.80
C VAL A 23 -4.85 15.66 3.65
N PRO A 24 -4.51 16.95 3.37
CA PRO A 24 -5.03 17.67 2.22
C PRO A 24 -4.74 16.96 0.88
N ILE A 25 -3.51 16.48 0.66
CA ILE A 25 -3.13 15.76 -0.56
C ILE A 25 -3.96 14.49 -0.72
N VAL A 26 -4.10 13.69 0.33
CA VAL A 26 -4.91 12.46 0.31
C VAL A 26 -6.37 12.77 0.00
N GLN A 27 -6.93 13.83 0.59
CA GLN A 27 -8.32 14.24 0.31
C GLN A 27 -8.54 14.59 -1.16
N GLU A 28 -7.62 15.32 -1.79
CA GLU A 28 -7.69 15.63 -3.22
C GLU A 28 -7.49 14.35 -4.07
N ALA A 29 -6.53 13.49 -3.71
CA ALA A 29 -6.30 12.23 -4.42
C ALA A 29 -7.52 11.29 -4.38
N VAL A 30 -8.24 11.23 -3.26
CA VAL A 30 -9.50 10.47 -3.16
C VAL A 30 -10.58 11.05 -4.08
N ARG A 31 -10.68 12.37 -4.21
CA ARG A 31 -11.59 13.01 -5.18
C ARG A 31 -11.22 12.65 -6.62
N GLY A 32 -9.93 12.43 -6.90
CA GLY A 32 -9.40 12.02 -8.19
C GLY A 32 -9.61 10.54 -8.52
N GLY A 33 -9.96 9.70 -7.54
CA GLY A 33 -10.24 8.29 -7.80
C GLY A 33 -9.38 7.29 -7.01
N VAL A 34 -8.60 7.72 -6.02
CA VAL A 34 -7.92 6.78 -5.11
C VAL A 34 -8.95 5.93 -4.37
N THR A 35 -8.75 4.62 -4.42
CA THR A 35 -9.68 3.62 -3.85
C THR A 35 -9.19 2.99 -2.56
N VAL A 36 -7.88 3.08 -2.26
CA VAL A 36 -7.26 2.61 -0.99
C VAL A 36 -6.17 3.59 -0.58
N VAL A 37 -6.02 3.85 0.72
CA VAL A 37 -4.95 4.68 1.27
C VAL A 37 -4.14 3.92 2.30
N GLN A 38 -2.81 4.07 2.26
CA GLN A 38 -1.90 3.61 3.32
C GLN A 38 -1.18 4.80 3.93
N LEU A 39 -1.37 5.02 5.22
CA LEU A 39 -0.58 5.98 5.98
C LEU A 39 0.79 5.38 6.31
N ARG A 40 1.82 5.94 5.71
CA ARG A 40 3.20 5.59 5.93
C ARG A 40 4.02 6.84 6.24
N ASP A 41 4.60 6.86 7.47
CA ASP A 41 5.62 7.80 7.93
C ASP A 41 6.54 7.05 8.88
N LYS A 42 7.72 6.66 8.40
CA LYS A 42 8.66 5.84 9.17
C LYS A 42 9.35 6.60 10.30
N GLU A 43 9.39 7.92 10.19
CA GLU A 43 10.04 8.80 11.18
C GLU A 43 9.06 9.32 12.26
N ALA A 44 7.76 9.10 12.08
CA ALA A 44 6.74 9.56 13.03
C ALA A 44 6.66 8.68 14.28
N SER A 45 6.36 9.32 15.42
CA SER A 45 6.00 8.61 16.65
C SER A 45 4.62 7.94 16.52
N TYR A 46 4.32 7.02 17.44
CA TYR A 46 3.00 6.36 17.49
C TYR A 46 1.86 7.37 17.63
N GLU A 47 2.02 8.40 18.46
CA GLU A 47 1.03 9.44 18.67
C GLU A 47 0.83 10.31 17.43
N GLN A 48 1.89 10.55 16.66
CA GLN A 48 1.80 11.28 15.39
C GLN A 48 1.04 10.46 14.35
N ILE A 49 1.36 9.17 14.18
CA ILE A 49 0.62 8.26 13.28
C ILE A 49 -0.85 8.18 13.69
N GLU A 50 -1.14 7.99 14.99
CA GLU A 50 -2.52 7.92 15.48
C GLU A 50 -3.30 9.20 15.18
N ARG A 51 -2.69 10.38 15.39
CA ARG A 51 -3.31 11.67 15.09
C ARG A 51 -3.63 11.79 13.60
N THR A 52 -2.63 11.60 12.73
CA THR A 52 -2.82 11.70 11.28
C THR A 52 -3.83 10.66 10.78
N ALA A 53 -3.83 9.44 11.32
CA ALA A 53 -4.82 8.42 10.97
C ALA A 53 -6.24 8.87 11.32
N ARG A 54 -6.46 9.48 12.50
CA ARG A 54 -7.79 10.03 12.87
C ARG A 54 -8.25 11.15 11.93
N GLU A 55 -7.33 12.03 11.52
CA GLU A 55 -7.62 13.10 10.56
C GLU A 55 -7.98 12.50 9.19
N LEU A 56 -7.24 11.50 8.71
CA LEU A 56 -7.54 10.78 7.48
C LEU A 56 -8.91 10.09 7.53
N LEU A 57 -9.23 9.38 8.61
CA LEU A 57 -10.54 8.74 8.78
C LEU A 57 -11.70 9.75 8.70
N GLY A 58 -11.45 11.01 9.06
CA GLY A 58 -12.43 12.10 8.94
C GLY A 58 -12.71 12.57 7.50
N VAL A 59 -11.82 12.27 6.55
CA VAL A 59 -11.91 12.77 5.17
C VAL A 59 -12.02 11.67 4.11
N LEU A 60 -11.75 10.40 4.46
CA LEU A 60 -11.71 9.28 3.53
C LEU A 60 -13.10 8.74 3.14
N GLY A 61 -14.15 9.01 3.93
CA GLY A 61 -15.47 8.39 3.72
C GLY A 61 -15.36 6.86 3.80
N ASP A 62 -15.73 6.17 2.72
CA ASP A 62 -15.72 4.70 2.64
C ASP A 62 -14.37 4.14 2.13
N VAL A 63 -13.39 5.00 1.81
CA VAL A 63 -12.06 4.54 1.33
C VAL A 63 -11.29 3.93 2.49
N PRO A 64 -10.87 2.64 2.37
CA PRO A 64 -10.18 1.94 3.45
C PRO A 64 -8.79 2.55 3.73
N LEU A 65 -8.47 2.65 5.03
CA LEU A 65 -7.18 3.11 5.53
C LEU A 65 -6.34 1.94 6.05
N PHE A 66 -5.16 1.77 5.49
CA PHE A 66 -4.11 0.90 5.99
C PHE A 66 -3.08 1.71 6.79
N ILE A 67 -2.63 1.17 7.91
CA ILE A 67 -1.50 1.71 8.69
C ILE A 67 -0.26 0.89 8.37
N ASN A 68 0.84 1.56 8.04
CA ASN A 68 2.10 0.89 7.76
C ASN A 68 2.82 0.55 9.08
N ASP A 69 3.19 -0.70 9.31
CA ASP A 69 4.01 -1.27 10.39
C ASP A 69 3.48 -1.07 11.85
N ARG A 70 2.64 -0.09 12.11
CA ARG A 70 2.19 0.28 13.47
C ARG A 70 0.92 -0.50 13.86
N VAL A 71 1.07 -1.78 14.17
CA VAL A 71 -0.05 -2.70 14.46
C VAL A 71 -0.93 -2.21 15.60
N GLU A 72 -0.35 -1.62 16.65
CA GLU A 72 -1.10 -1.11 17.80
C GLU A 72 -2.02 0.06 17.43
N VAL A 73 -1.58 0.92 16.49
CA VAL A 73 -2.42 2.01 15.97
C VAL A 73 -3.53 1.44 15.10
N ALA A 74 -3.22 0.49 14.21
CA ALA A 74 -4.21 -0.18 13.38
C ALA A 74 -5.29 -0.85 14.24
N ALA A 75 -4.90 -1.64 15.24
CA ALA A 75 -5.80 -2.32 16.16
C ALA A 75 -6.69 -1.33 16.93
N LYS A 76 -6.07 -0.27 17.48
CA LYS A 76 -6.77 0.76 18.29
C LYS A 76 -7.83 1.52 17.50
N LEU A 77 -7.56 1.81 16.21
CA LEU A 77 -8.44 2.62 15.39
C LEU A 77 -9.38 1.79 14.50
N GLY A 78 -9.25 0.46 14.49
CA GLY A 78 -10.00 -0.40 13.58
C GLY A 78 -9.57 -0.27 12.12
N CYS A 79 -8.37 0.28 11.85
CA CYS A 79 -7.80 0.38 10.52
C CYS A 79 -7.20 -0.95 10.07
N HIS A 80 -6.99 -1.11 8.76
CA HIS A 80 -6.22 -2.20 8.19
C HIS A 80 -4.73 -2.02 8.46
N LEU A 81 -3.92 -3.06 8.25
CA LEU A 81 -2.47 -3.05 8.46
C LEU A 81 -1.72 -3.45 7.19
N HIS A 82 -0.58 -2.82 6.93
CA HIS A 82 0.38 -3.28 5.93
C HIS A 82 1.74 -3.47 6.58
N ILE A 83 2.37 -4.62 6.36
CA ILE A 83 3.69 -4.98 6.90
C ILE A 83 4.66 -5.39 5.80
N GLY A 84 5.95 -5.21 6.06
CA GLY A 84 7.05 -5.73 5.24
C GLY A 84 7.62 -7.03 5.81
N GLN A 85 8.66 -7.56 5.15
CA GLN A 85 9.31 -8.82 5.53
C GLN A 85 10.12 -8.73 6.84
N ASP A 86 10.63 -7.54 7.15
CA ASP A 86 11.46 -7.27 8.33
C ASP A 86 10.64 -6.72 9.53
N ASP A 87 9.32 -6.58 9.36
CA ASP A 87 8.43 -6.04 10.37
C ASP A 87 7.88 -7.17 11.28
N MET A 88 6.78 -6.92 12.00
CA MET A 88 6.12 -7.93 12.84
C MET A 88 5.70 -9.15 12.01
N ALA A 89 5.90 -10.36 12.54
CA ALA A 89 5.47 -11.58 11.87
C ALA A 89 3.97 -11.58 11.60
N PHE A 90 3.56 -12.04 10.42
CA PHE A 90 2.15 -12.01 9.98
C PHE A 90 1.18 -12.62 11.01
N ARG A 91 1.53 -13.78 11.58
CA ARG A 91 0.66 -14.47 12.57
C ARG A 91 0.50 -13.63 13.85
N GLU A 92 1.59 -13.04 14.33
CA GLU A 92 1.56 -12.15 15.49
C GLU A 92 0.71 -10.89 15.22
N ALA A 93 0.85 -10.30 14.03
CA ALA A 93 0.03 -9.17 13.61
C ALA A 93 -1.45 -9.54 13.56
N ARG A 94 -1.79 -10.72 13.02
CA ARG A 94 -3.17 -11.20 12.94
C ARG A 94 -3.80 -11.41 14.31
N GLU A 95 -3.04 -11.89 15.29
CA GLU A 95 -3.53 -12.07 16.67
C GLU A 95 -3.86 -10.75 17.38
N LYS A 96 -3.19 -9.67 17.00
CA LYS A 96 -3.39 -8.34 17.58
C LYS A 96 -4.53 -7.55 16.93
N LEU A 97 -4.91 -7.91 15.71
CA LEU A 97 -5.98 -7.23 14.98
C LEU A 97 -7.35 -7.85 15.26
N GLY A 98 -8.39 -7.01 15.20
CA GLY A 98 -9.78 -7.45 15.32
C GLY A 98 -10.29 -8.18 14.07
N GLU A 99 -11.43 -8.82 14.22
CA GLU A 99 -12.15 -9.42 13.09
C GLU A 99 -12.50 -8.35 12.05
N GLY A 100 -12.29 -8.66 10.76
CA GLY A 100 -12.56 -7.76 9.64
C GLY A 100 -11.45 -6.75 9.33
N GLN A 101 -10.39 -6.66 10.14
CA GLN A 101 -9.20 -5.90 9.77
C GLN A 101 -8.32 -6.72 8.82
N LEU A 102 -7.97 -6.15 7.68
CA LEU A 102 -7.16 -6.80 6.66
C LEU A 102 -5.68 -6.57 6.89
N ILE A 103 -4.85 -7.50 6.43
CA ILE A 103 -3.39 -7.37 6.44
C ILE A 103 -2.85 -7.47 5.03
N GLY A 104 -2.15 -6.41 4.60
CA GLY A 104 -1.30 -6.40 3.41
C GLY A 104 0.14 -6.82 3.75
N LEU A 105 0.80 -7.51 2.82
CA LEU A 105 2.19 -7.93 2.96
C LEU A 105 3.01 -7.54 1.73
N SER A 106 4.18 -6.94 1.93
CA SER A 106 5.11 -6.65 0.83
C SER A 106 5.83 -7.92 0.37
N ILE A 107 5.89 -8.14 -0.95
CA ILE A 107 6.56 -9.29 -1.59
C ILE A 107 7.48 -8.78 -2.72
N GLY A 108 8.73 -9.21 -2.70
CA GLY A 108 9.74 -8.85 -3.69
C GLY A 108 10.33 -10.04 -4.45
N SER A 109 9.95 -11.30 -4.11
CA SER A 109 10.52 -12.48 -4.76
C SER A 109 9.58 -13.71 -4.73
N ASN A 110 9.90 -14.71 -5.55
CA ASN A 110 9.20 -16.01 -5.52
C ASN A 110 9.40 -16.74 -4.18
N GLU A 111 10.55 -16.60 -3.56
CA GLU A 111 10.87 -17.20 -2.26
C GLU A 111 9.98 -16.62 -1.17
N GLU A 112 9.79 -15.29 -1.15
CA GLU A 112 8.90 -14.63 -0.20
C GLU A 112 7.43 -15.03 -0.42
N LEU A 113 6.98 -15.12 -1.68
CA LEU A 113 5.64 -15.60 -2.01
C LEU A 113 5.47 -17.06 -1.56
N ALA A 114 6.44 -17.93 -1.80
CA ALA A 114 6.39 -19.34 -1.41
C ALA A 114 6.41 -19.53 0.12
N ALA A 115 7.01 -18.59 0.86
CA ALA A 115 7.07 -18.63 2.32
C ALA A 115 5.73 -18.30 3.00
N ILE A 116 4.76 -17.74 2.28
CA ILE A 116 3.41 -17.51 2.81
C ILE A 116 2.75 -18.85 3.11
N ALA A 117 2.41 -19.09 4.37
CA ALA A 117 1.74 -20.32 4.79
C ALA A 117 0.28 -20.34 4.32
N ASP A 118 -0.21 -21.51 3.90
CA ASP A 118 -1.56 -21.65 3.36
C ASP A 118 -2.67 -21.40 4.39
N ASP A 119 -2.39 -21.59 5.66
CA ASP A 119 -3.29 -21.33 6.78
C ASP A 119 -3.13 -19.92 7.39
N ALA A 120 -2.27 -19.07 6.81
CA ALA A 120 -2.01 -17.71 7.28
C ALA A 120 -1.70 -16.79 6.07
N ARG A 121 -2.70 -16.62 5.21
CA ARG A 121 -2.58 -15.81 3.99
C ARG A 121 -2.88 -14.34 4.27
N PRO A 122 -2.09 -13.40 3.70
CA PRO A 122 -2.47 -11.99 3.68
C PRO A 122 -3.69 -11.77 2.80
N ASP A 123 -4.42 -10.71 3.08
CA ASP A 123 -5.61 -10.32 2.31
C ASP A 123 -5.21 -9.68 0.97
N VAL A 124 -4.05 -9.05 0.92
CA VAL A 124 -3.44 -8.47 -0.28
C VAL A 124 -1.92 -8.51 -0.18
N ILE A 125 -1.24 -8.68 -1.31
CA ILE A 125 0.22 -8.49 -1.36
C ILE A 125 0.60 -7.31 -2.26
N GLY A 126 1.59 -6.52 -1.81
CA GLY A 126 2.24 -5.50 -2.62
C GLY A 126 3.47 -6.08 -3.31
N ILE A 127 3.42 -6.31 -4.62
CA ILE A 127 4.52 -6.89 -5.39
C ILE A 127 5.41 -5.80 -5.96
N GLY A 128 6.68 -5.79 -5.58
CA GLY A 128 7.63 -4.80 -6.09
C GLY A 128 9.01 -4.82 -5.45
N PRO A 129 9.88 -3.89 -5.88
CA PRO A 129 9.57 -2.81 -6.82
C PRO A 129 9.50 -3.28 -8.27
N VAL A 130 8.47 -2.86 -9.01
CA VAL A 130 8.35 -3.18 -10.46
C VAL A 130 9.41 -2.43 -11.25
N HIS A 131 9.48 -1.11 -11.07
CA HIS A 131 10.52 -0.24 -11.62
C HIS A 131 11.43 0.27 -10.51
N SER A 132 12.62 0.74 -10.87
CA SER A 132 13.54 1.38 -9.91
C SER A 132 12.86 2.59 -9.26
N THR A 133 13.02 2.74 -7.95
CA THR A 133 12.39 3.81 -7.18
C THR A 133 13.34 4.37 -6.13
N ALA A 134 13.27 5.66 -5.89
CA ALA A 134 14.00 6.35 -4.82
C ALA A 134 13.17 6.56 -3.54
N THR A 135 11.87 6.29 -3.58
CA THR A 135 10.95 6.53 -2.45
C THR A 135 11.28 5.68 -1.22
N LYS A 136 11.74 4.44 -1.42
CA LYS A 136 12.28 3.59 -0.33
C LYS A 136 13.79 3.61 -0.41
N LYS A 137 14.48 4.16 0.62
CA LYS A 137 15.96 4.38 0.64
C LYS A 137 16.80 3.14 0.30
N ASN A 138 16.33 1.94 0.60
CA ASN A 138 17.01 0.67 0.34
C ASN A 138 16.20 -0.24 -0.61
N ALA A 139 15.42 0.35 -1.53
CA ALA A 139 14.69 -0.45 -2.51
C ALA A 139 15.70 -1.20 -3.40
N PRO A 140 15.51 -2.50 -3.66
CA PRO A 140 16.28 -3.21 -4.66
C PRO A 140 16.02 -2.62 -6.07
N ALA A 141 16.82 -3.01 -7.04
CA ALA A 141 16.53 -2.70 -8.43
C ALA A 141 15.15 -3.22 -8.83
N GLY A 142 14.46 -2.52 -9.73
CA GLY A 142 13.15 -2.96 -10.22
C GLY A 142 13.24 -4.34 -10.87
N MET A 143 12.29 -5.21 -10.56
CA MET A 143 12.24 -6.57 -11.11
C MET A 143 11.75 -6.62 -12.57
N GLY A 144 11.13 -5.53 -13.04
CA GLY A 144 10.49 -5.45 -14.35
C GLY A 144 9.07 -5.99 -14.37
N THR A 145 8.28 -5.54 -15.35
CA THR A 145 6.85 -5.86 -15.47
C THR A 145 6.58 -7.35 -15.68
N ALA A 146 7.43 -8.06 -16.45
CA ALA A 146 7.26 -9.48 -16.73
C ALA A 146 7.42 -10.35 -15.46
N ALA A 147 8.45 -10.08 -14.64
CA ALA A 147 8.65 -10.83 -13.40
C ALA A 147 7.56 -10.50 -12.37
N ALA A 148 7.16 -9.23 -12.28
CA ALA A 148 6.08 -8.80 -11.41
C ALA A 148 4.74 -9.46 -11.79
N ALA A 149 4.41 -9.53 -13.09
CA ALA A 149 3.21 -10.20 -13.60
C ALA A 149 3.23 -11.71 -13.32
N ALA A 150 4.39 -12.37 -13.42
CA ALA A 150 4.52 -13.78 -13.07
C ALA A 150 4.25 -14.04 -11.57
N LEU A 151 4.72 -13.14 -10.69
CA LEU A 151 4.42 -13.20 -9.25
C LEU A 151 2.93 -12.96 -8.98
N ALA A 152 2.30 -12.02 -9.69
CA ALA A 152 0.86 -11.76 -9.55
C ALA A 152 0.04 -12.98 -9.97
N HIS A 153 0.39 -13.63 -11.08
CA HIS A 153 -0.22 -14.89 -11.52
C HIS A 153 -0.09 -15.99 -10.43
N ALA A 154 1.12 -16.21 -9.93
CA ALA A 154 1.35 -17.22 -8.89
C ALA A 154 0.59 -16.92 -7.58
N ALA A 155 0.45 -15.64 -7.21
CA ALA A 155 -0.35 -15.22 -6.06
C ALA A 155 -1.84 -15.52 -6.28
N ARG A 156 -2.36 -15.18 -7.47
CA ARG A 156 -3.75 -15.45 -7.84
C ARG A 156 -4.10 -16.94 -7.83
N GLU A 157 -3.20 -17.81 -8.32
CA GLU A 157 -3.33 -19.27 -8.23
C GLU A 157 -3.50 -19.75 -6.79
N ARG A 158 -2.95 -19.01 -5.83
CA ARG A 158 -3.08 -19.25 -4.39
C ARG A 158 -4.27 -18.53 -3.76
N GLY A 159 -5.08 -17.81 -4.54
CA GLY A 159 -6.23 -17.04 -4.07
C GLY A 159 -5.84 -15.80 -3.25
N ILE A 160 -4.66 -15.20 -3.54
CA ILE A 160 -4.17 -13.99 -2.87
C ILE A 160 -4.26 -12.82 -3.87
N GLU A 161 -4.95 -11.76 -3.48
CA GLU A 161 -5.02 -10.52 -4.25
C GLU A 161 -3.66 -9.81 -4.25
N SER A 162 -3.32 -9.14 -5.34
CA SER A 162 -2.05 -8.42 -5.45
C SER A 162 -2.17 -7.06 -6.10
N VAL A 163 -1.35 -6.12 -5.65
CA VAL A 163 -1.17 -4.80 -6.25
C VAL A 163 0.29 -4.60 -6.65
N ALA A 164 0.53 -3.98 -7.80
CA ALA A 164 1.88 -3.67 -8.25
C ALA A 164 2.38 -2.40 -7.55
N ILE A 165 3.63 -2.38 -7.08
CA ILE A 165 4.25 -1.21 -6.43
C ILE A 165 5.68 -0.99 -6.89
N GLY A 166 6.14 0.25 -6.80
CA GLY A 166 7.53 0.66 -7.03
C GLY A 166 7.75 1.25 -8.41
N GLY A 167 7.99 2.56 -8.43
CA GLY A 167 8.28 3.34 -9.61
C GLY A 167 7.14 3.42 -10.63
N ILE A 168 5.92 3.11 -10.22
CA ILE A 168 4.72 3.21 -11.07
C ILE A 168 4.31 4.68 -11.15
N LYS A 169 4.05 5.13 -12.37
CA LYS A 169 3.71 6.50 -12.74
C LYS A 169 2.72 6.51 -13.90
N THR A 170 2.05 7.63 -14.10
CA THR A 170 1.10 7.83 -15.20
C THR A 170 1.64 7.37 -16.56
N HIS A 171 2.93 7.63 -16.85
CA HIS A 171 3.51 7.29 -18.16
C HIS A 171 3.84 5.81 -18.35
N ASN A 172 3.92 4.99 -17.29
CA ASN A 172 4.30 3.57 -17.36
C ASN A 172 3.25 2.61 -16.78
N ALA A 173 2.20 3.10 -16.12
CA ALA A 173 1.16 2.26 -15.54
C ALA A 173 0.50 1.32 -16.58
N HIS A 174 0.39 1.77 -17.83
CA HIS A 174 -0.16 0.98 -18.93
C HIS A 174 0.64 -0.31 -19.25
N GLU A 175 1.92 -0.39 -18.85
CA GLU A 175 2.75 -1.58 -19.04
C GLU A 175 2.26 -2.78 -18.20
N LEU A 176 1.44 -2.52 -17.18
CA LEU A 176 0.82 -3.54 -16.33
C LEU A 176 -0.58 -3.96 -16.84
N ALA A 177 -1.07 -3.34 -17.92
CA ALA A 177 -2.37 -3.70 -18.48
C ALA A 177 -2.40 -5.16 -18.95
N GLY A 178 -3.48 -5.86 -18.61
CA GLY A 178 -3.64 -7.28 -18.93
C GLY A 178 -2.90 -8.25 -18.01
N SER A 179 -2.16 -7.75 -17.00
CA SER A 179 -1.66 -8.58 -15.90
C SER A 179 -2.78 -8.94 -14.92
N GLU A 180 -2.49 -9.88 -14.02
CA GLU A 180 -3.48 -10.33 -13.00
C GLU A 180 -3.40 -9.53 -11.69
N PHE A 181 -2.82 -8.35 -11.71
CA PHE A 181 -2.91 -7.44 -10.58
C PHE A 181 -4.35 -6.94 -10.39
N ALA A 182 -4.79 -6.88 -9.15
CA ALA A 182 -6.07 -6.25 -8.78
C ALA A 182 -6.00 -4.71 -8.89
N GLY A 183 -4.79 -4.14 -8.90
CA GLY A 183 -4.57 -2.71 -9.04
C GLY A 183 -3.11 -2.31 -8.92
N ILE A 184 -2.87 -1.01 -8.87
CA ILE A 184 -1.55 -0.40 -8.75
C ILE A 184 -1.41 0.42 -7.47
N CYS A 185 -0.21 0.43 -6.91
CA CYS A 185 0.13 1.22 -5.75
C CYS A 185 1.09 2.35 -6.14
N VAL A 186 0.67 3.59 -5.92
CA VAL A 186 1.37 4.81 -6.32
C VAL A 186 1.77 5.62 -5.09
N VAL A 187 2.95 6.23 -5.13
CA VAL A 187 3.46 7.13 -4.09
C VAL A 187 3.77 8.49 -4.69
N SER A 188 4.93 8.61 -5.33
CA SER A 188 5.50 9.90 -5.73
C SER A 188 4.69 10.65 -6.78
N ASP A 189 4.02 9.95 -7.69
CA ASP A 189 3.26 10.58 -8.78
C ASP A 189 2.04 11.34 -8.26
N ILE A 190 1.51 10.94 -7.10
CA ILE A 190 0.39 11.61 -6.43
C ILE A 190 0.88 12.52 -5.31
N MET A 191 1.77 12.01 -4.41
CA MET A 191 2.18 12.78 -3.22
C MET A 191 3.00 14.03 -3.55
N ALA A 192 3.69 14.06 -4.70
CA ALA A 192 4.48 15.21 -5.15
C ALA A 192 3.81 15.97 -6.31
N ALA A 193 2.56 15.68 -6.64
CA ALA A 193 1.85 16.35 -7.72
C ALA A 193 1.39 17.76 -7.31
N ASP A 194 1.44 18.69 -8.26
CA ASP A 194 0.82 20.02 -8.08
C ASP A 194 -0.71 19.92 -8.02
N ASP A 195 -1.29 18.92 -8.69
CA ASP A 195 -2.72 18.59 -8.65
C ASP A 195 -2.90 17.08 -8.36
N PRO A 196 -3.04 16.69 -7.08
CA PRO A 196 -3.18 15.29 -6.69
C PRO A 196 -4.45 14.63 -7.23
N ALA A 197 -5.54 15.41 -7.44
CA ALA A 197 -6.77 14.87 -8.01
C ALA A 197 -6.59 14.51 -9.49
N ALA A 198 -5.95 15.38 -10.27
CA ALA A 198 -5.65 15.09 -11.68
C ALA A 198 -4.62 13.96 -11.84
N ALA A 199 -3.67 13.84 -10.89
CA ALA A 199 -2.69 12.75 -10.92
C ALA A 199 -3.30 11.37 -10.59
N ALA A 200 -4.43 11.35 -9.87
CA ALA A 200 -5.16 10.13 -9.49
C ALA A 200 -6.23 9.73 -10.51
N ALA A 201 -6.65 10.62 -11.40
CA ALA A 201 -7.67 10.39 -12.43
C ALA A 201 -7.10 9.65 -13.66
#